data_48f330253179e3d6086e7344119abfd4
#
_entry.id   48f330253179e3d6086e7344119abfd4
#
_cell.length_a   1.000
_cell.length_b   1.000
_cell.length_c   1.000
_cell.angle_alpha   90.00
_cell.angle_beta   90.00
_cell.angle_gamma   90.00
#
_symmetry.space_group_name_H-M   'P 1'
#
loop_
_entity.id
_entity.type
_entity.pdbx_description
1 polymer ?
#
loop_
_entity_poly.entity_id
_entity_poly.type
_entity_poly.pdbx_seq_one_letter_code
_entity_poly.pdbx_strand_id
1 'polypeptide(L)'
;MKKRILSLLSAAVLSISLLAGCAQEADGGKAEGTESTPSEETAQKELVEVTLNEVAHSIFYAPMYAAIEEGYFEEEGIDLTLVCGFGADKTMTAVISGEADIGFMGSEASIYTYAEGATDHVVNFAQLTQRAGNFLVAREEMPDFTWEDLKGHLVLGGRKGGMPEMVFEYILKQNGIDPETDLEINQNIDFGSTAAAFSEGQGDFTVEKDITLHPYTNYHI
;
A
#
# COMPACT_ATOMS: atom_id res chain seq x y z
N MET A 1 -3.53 34.46 37.33
CA MET A 1 -3.40 35.87 36.88
C MET A 1 -3.62 35.85 35.36
N LYS A 2 -4.81 36.26 34.87
CA LYS A 2 -5.09 37.51 34.11
C LYS A 2 -4.28 37.58 32.82
N LYS A 3 -4.85 37.64 31.61
CA LYS A 3 -6.01 38.32 30.98
C LYS A 3 -6.18 37.72 29.56
N ARG A 4 -7.29 37.22 28.95
CA ARG A 4 -8.42 37.97 28.36
C ARG A 4 -8.05 39.19 27.53
N ILE A 5 -8.41 39.15 26.22
CA ILE A 5 -8.93 40.17 25.31
C ILE A 5 -9.15 39.44 23.98
N LEU A 6 -10.28 39.08 23.40
CA LEU A 6 -11.53 39.77 23.00
C LEU A 6 -11.35 40.88 21.98
N SER A 7 -11.74 40.63 20.72
CA SER A 7 -12.20 41.60 19.71
C SER A 7 -12.67 40.79 18.48
N LEU A 8 -13.87 40.61 18.11
CA LEU A 8 -15.13 41.29 17.82
C LEU A 8 -15.01 42.36 16.68
N LEU A 9 -15.97 42.22 15.73
CA LEU A 9 -16.52 43.14 14.71
C LEU A 9 -15.67 43.29 13.43
N SER A 10 -16.24 43.22 12.22
CA SER A 10 -17.48 43.76 11.63
C SER A 10 -17.74 43.06 10.31
N ALA A 11 -18.92 42.58 9.99
CA ALA A 11 -20.08 43.22 9.42
C ALA A 11 -19.97 43.63 7.93
N ALA A 12 -20.72 42.92 7.14
CA ALA A 12 -21.68 43.27 6.09
C ALA A 12 -21.35 44.35 5.05
N VAL A 13 -21.50 43.98 3.76
CA VAL A 13 -22.23 44.81 2.78
C VAL A 13 -22.93 43.93 1.76
N LEU A 14 -24.25 44.00 1.75
CA LEU A 14 -25.15 43.64 0.65
C LEU A 14 -24.91 44.57 -0.54
N SER A 15 -25.02 44.05 -1.75
CA SER A 15 -25.42 44.86 -2.92
C SER A 15 -26.28 44.03 -3.83
N ILE A 16 -27.57 44.30 -3.75
CA ILE A 16 -28.64 43.94 -4.69
C ILE A 16 -28.52 44.87 -5.90
N SER A 17 -28.58 44.30 -7.10
CA SER A 17 -28.87 45.08 -8.30
C SER A 17 -29.83 44.28 -9.17
N LEU A 18 -31.10 44.50 -8.95
CA LEU A 18 -32.17 44.29 -9.90
C LEU A 18 -32.16 45.43 -10.92
N LEU A 19 -32.20 45.11 -12.19
CA LEU A 19 -32.76 46.00 -13.18
C LEU A 19 -33.43 45.18 -14.29
N ALA A 20 -34.72 45.27 -14.28
CA ALA A 20 -35.61 44.91 -15.34
C ALA A 20 -35.52 45.94 -16.48
N GLY A 21 -35.66 45.51 -17.69
CA GLY A 21 -35.85 46.36 -18.88
C GLY A 21 -36.74 45.67 -19.88
N CYS A 22 -37.96 46.13 -20.00
CA CYS A 22 -39.00 45.68 -20.91
C CYS A 22 -38.82 46.22 -22.33
N ALA A 23 -39.27 45.37 -23.26
CA ALA A 23 -40.08 45.64 -24.46
C ALA A 23 -39.60 46.56 -25.57
N GLN A 24 -39.58 46.06 -26.80
CA GLN A 24 -40.41 46.60 -27.89
C GLN A 24 -40.45 45.63 -29.09
N GLU A 25 -41.55 45.67 -29.76
CA GLU A 25 -42.12 44.81 -30.79
C GLU A 25 -41.43 44.84 -32.17
N ALA A 26 -41.65 43.71 -32.84
CA ALA A 26 -42.08 43.44 -34.22
C ALA A 26 -41.06 43.67 -35.37
N ASP A 27 -40.77 42.65 -36.12
CA ASP A 27 -41.36 42.32 -37.40
C ASP A 27 -40.65 41.09 -38.05
N GLY A 28 -41.44 40.30 -38.72
CA GLY A 28 -41.34 39.14 -39.53
C GLY A 28 -40.02 38.66 -40.12
N GLY A 29 -39.75 37.36 -40.04
CA GLY A 29 -38.75 36.70 -40.87
C GLY A 29 -38.49 35.24 -40.46
N LYS A 30 -39.27 34.35 -41.05
CA LYS A 30 -38.96 32.99 -41.51
C LYS A 30 -38.07 32.09 -40.61
N ALA A 31 -38.73 31.01 -40.15
CA ALA A 31 -38.14 29.85 -39.49
C ALA A 31 -37.04 29.20 -40.32
N GLU A 32 -35.88 29.03 -39.71
CA GLU A 32 -34.94 27.96 -40.01
C GLU A 32 -34.70 27.23 -38.71
N GLY A 33 -34.96 25.94 -38.75
CA GLY A 33 -34.86 25.05 -37.58
C GLY A 33 -33.44 24.95 -37.09
N THR A 34 -33.23 25.39 -35.87
CA THR A 34 -32.03 25.02 -35.11
C THR A 34 -32.34 23.68 -34.45
N GLU A 35 -31.79 22.62 -35.02
CA GLU A 35 -31.64 21.34 -34.35
C GLU A 35 -30.89 21.61 -33.04
N SER A 36 -31.61 21.54 -31.95
CA SER A 36 -31.05 21.43 -30.63
C SER A 36 -30.38 20.06 -30.53
N THR A 37 -29.08 20.03 -30.69
CA THR A 37 -28.25 18.89 -30.29
C THR A 37 -28.55 18.59 -28.83
N PRO A 38 -28.94 17.35 -28.48
CA PRO A 38 -29.05 16.97 -27.08
C PRO A 38 -27.65 17.11 -26.48
N SER A 39 -27.47 17.97 -25.50
CA SER A 39 -26.36 17.85 -24.58
C SER A 39 -26.44 16.46 -23.98
N GLU A 40 -25.53 15.59 -24.32
CA GLU A 40 -25.25 14.41 -23.53
C GLU A 40 -24.82 14.91 -22.14
N GLU A 41 -25.81 14.97 -21.27
CA GLU A 41 -25.57 15.06 -19.83
C GLU A 41 -24.86 13.76 -19.48
N THR A 42 -23.53 13.82 -19.46
CA THR A 42 -22.69 12.72 -18.97
C THR A 42 -23.12 12.53 -17.53
N ALA A 43 -23.96 11.53 -17.28
CA ALA A 43 -24.31 11.10 -15.94
C ALA A 43 -22.98 10.78 -15.25
N GLN A 44 -22.58 11.61 -14.30
CA GLN A 44 -21.39 11.40 -13.51
C GLN A 44 -21.60 10.09 -12.76
N LYS A 45 -20.85 9.04 -13.15
CA LYS A 45 -20.89 7.73 -12.51
C LYS A 45 -20.52 7.97 -11.05
N GLU A 46 -21.42 7.67 -10.14
CA GLU A 46 -21.12 7.73 -8.70
C GLU A 46 -20.04 6.68 -8.42
N LEU A 47 -18.89 7.13 -7.94
CA LEU A 47 -17.78 6.24 -7.62
C LEU A 47 -18.02 5.60 -6.26
N VAL A 48 -17.63 4.34 -6.14
CA VAL A 48 -17.64 3.60 -4.86
C VAL A 48 -16.32 3.85 -4.17
N GLU A 49 -16.35 4.43 -2.98
CA GLU A 49 -15.15 4.60 -2.15
C GLU A 49 -14.65 3.24 -1.68
N VAL A 50 -13.36 2.96 -1.91
CA VAL A 50 -12.68 1.73 -1.48
C VAL A 50 -11.34 2.06 -0.86
N THR A 51 -11.11 1.61 0.35
CA THR A 51 -9.82 1.69 1.02
C THR A 51 -9.05 0.38 0.87
N LEU A 52 -7.89 0.44 0.20
CA LEU A 52 -6.96 -0.67 0.06
C LEU A 52 -5.76 -0.44 0.97
N ASN A 53 -5.48 -1.39 1.87
CA ASN A 53 -4.30 -1.34 2.72
C ASN A 53 -3.24 -2.32 2.20
N GLU A 54 -2.04 -1.81 1.87
CA GLU A 54 -0.90 -2.61 1.40
C GLU A 54 0.14 -2.83 2.51
N VAL A 55 0.84 -3.94 2.48
CA VAL A 55 1.85 -4.28 3.51
C VAL A 55 3.10 -3.42 3.45
N ALA A 56 3.45 -2.91 2.29
CA ALA A 56 4.61 -2.06 2.06
C ALA A 56 4.47 -1.36 0.72
N HIS A 57 5.06 -0.18 0.60
CA HIS A 57 5.21 0.46 -0.70
C HIS A 57 6.40 -0.15 -1.43
N SER A 58 6.18 -0.85 -2.53
CA SER A 58 7.21 -1.64 -3.20
C SER A 58 7.02 -1.66 -4.72
N ILE A 59 8.13 -1.61 -5.46
CA ILE A 59 8.13 -1.78 -6.92
C ILE A 59 7.51 -3.12 -7.36
N PHE A 60 7.43 -4.09 -6.47
CA PHE A 60 6.73 -5.35 -6.69
C PHE A 60 5.25 -5.17 -7.02
N TYR A 61 4.68 -4.05 -6.61
CA TYR A 61 3.28 -3.69 -6.79
C TYR A 61 3.07 -2.66 -7.89
N ALA A 62 4.11 -2.42 -8.71
CA ALA A 62 4.09 -1.45 -9.79
C ALA A 62 2.85 -1.55 -10.72
N PRO A 63 2.34 -2.74 -11.09
CA PRO A 63 1.12 -2.82 -11.88
C PRO A 63 -0.11 -2.20 -11.19
N MET A 64 -0.22 -2.32 -9.86
CA MET A 64 -1.28 -1.70 -9.09
C MET A 64 -1.15 -0.18 -9.08
N TYR A 65 0.07 0.33 -8.86
CA TYR A 65 0.33 1.77 -8.89
C TYR A 65 0.08 2.37 -10.27
N ALA A 66 0.48 1.65 -11.34
CA ALA A 66 0.17 2.07 -12.69
C ALA A 66 -1.35 2.13 -12.94
N ALA A 67 -2.11 1.18 -12.42
CA ALA A 67 -3.57 1.20 -12.55
C ALA A 67 -4.20 2.39 -11.81
N ILE A 68 -3.63 2.80 -10.67
CA ILE A 68 -4.06 4.00 -9.93
C ILE A 68 -3.73 5.27 -10.74
N GLU A 69 -2.48 5.42 -11.18
CA GLU A 69 -2.02 6.61 -11.88
C GLU A 69 -2.68 6.81 -13.25
N GLU A 70 -3.01 5.71 -13.94
CA GLU A 70 -3.69 5.75 -15.25
C GLU A 70 -5.23 5.87 -15.12
N GLY A 71 -5.78 5.90 -13.90
CA GLY A 71 -7.20 6.10 -13.66
C GLY A 71 -8.08 4.88 -13.93
N TYR A 72 -7.54 3.68 -13.99
CA TYR A 72 -8.30 2.46 -14.29
C TYR A 72 -9.31 2.10 -13.20
N PHE A 73 -9.08 2.50 -11.97
CA PHE A 73 -10.05 2.30 -10.89
C PHE A 73 -11.28 3.20 -11.07
N GLU A 74 -11.07 4.46 -11.43
CA GLU A 74 -12.14 5.41 -11.69
C GLU A 74 -12.96 5.02 -12.94
N GLU A 75 -12.30 4.48 -13.98
CA GLU A 75 -12.99 3.92 -15.16
C GLU A 75 -13.97 2.80 -14.77
N GLU A 76 -13.57 1.96 -13.80
CA GLU A 76 -14.41 0.89 -13.25
C GLU A 76 -15.42 1.40 -12.19
N GLY A 77 -15.38 2.68 -11.83
CA GLY A 77 -16.30 3.32 -10.89
C GLY A 77 -15.88 3.18 -9.45
N ILE A 78 -14.58 3.11 -9.20
CA ILE A 78 -13.98 3.00 -7.87
C ILE A 78 -13.18 4.26 -7.58
N ASP A 79 -13.43 4.89 -6.43
CA ASP A 79 -12.57 5.91 -5.84
C ASP A 79 -11.66 5.21 -4.83
N LEU A 80 -10.41 4.96 -5.24
CA LEU A 80 -9.49 4.14 -4.46
C LEU A 80 -8.59 4.99 -3.56
N THR A 81 -8.66 4.73 -2.25
CA THR A 81 -7.69 5.23 -1.27
C THR A 81 -6.67 4.15 -0.95
N LEU A 82 -5.39 4.39 -1.24
CA LEU A 82 -4.29 3.49 -0.90
C LEU A 82 -3.63 3.89 0.41
N VAL A 83 -3.53 2.95 1.35
CA VAL A 83 -2.89 3.13 2.66
C VAL A 83 -1.79 2.09 2.85
N CYS A 84 -0.62 2.50 3.34
CA CYS A 84 0.47 1.56 3.66
C CYS A 84 0.43 1.19 5.16
N GLY A 85 0.27 -0.11 5.45
CA GLY A 85 0.20 -0.65 6.81
C GLY A 85 1.57 -0.96 7.43
N PHE A 86 2.63 -1.08 6.63
CA PHE A 86 3.97 -1.44 7.06
C PHE A 86 4.07 -2.81 7.78
N GLY A 87 3.24 -3.76 7.39
CA GLY A 87 3.27 -5.13 7.88
C GLY A 87 1.97 -5.88 7.64
N ALA A 88 2.05 -7.20 7.39
CA ALA A 88 0.89 -8.03 7.12
C ALA A 88 -0.06 -8.11 8.32
N ASP A 89 0.47 -8.08 9.54
CA ASP A 89 -0.29 -8.03 10.79
C ASP A 89 -1.14 -6.75 10.89
N LYS A 90 -0.57 -5.61 10.52
CA LYS A 90 -1.26 -4.31 10.53
C LYS A 90 -2.31 -4.23 9.42
N THR A 91 -1.96 -4.69 8.22
CA THR A 91 -2.89 -4.77 7.08
C THR A 91 -4.07 -5.68 7.39
N MET A 92 -3.82 -6.86 7.97
CA MET A 92 -4.88 -7.77 8.41
C MET A 92 -5.77 -7.12 9.47
N THR A 93 -5.18 -6.44 10.45
CA THR A 93 -5.93 -5.72 11.49
C THR A 93 -6.83 -4.65 10.88
N ALA A 94 -6.33 -3.86 9.92
CA ALA A 94 -7.11 -2.83 9.24
C ALA A 94 -8.35 -3.42 8.53
N VAL A 95 -8.20 -4.58 7.87
CA VAL A 95 -9.34 -5.24 7.21
C VAL A 95 -10.34 -5.78 8.23
N ILE A 96 -9.87 -6.49 9.28
CA ILE A 96 -10.78 -7.07 10.29
C ILE A 96 -11.49 -5.98 11.09
N SER A 97 -10.83 -4.85 11.37
CA SER A 97 -11.45 -3.72 12.07
C SER A 97 -12.41 -2.89 11.21
N GLY A 98 -12.41 -3.09 9.89
CA GLY A 98 -13.19 -2.29 8.95
C GLY A 98 -12.56 -0.93 8.62
N GLU A 99 -11.29 -0.71 8.94
CA GLU A 99 -10.53 0.47 8.53
C GLU A 99 -10.10 0.40 7.06
N ALA A 100 -10.06 -0.81 6.49
CA ALA A 100 -9.81 -1.05 5.09
C ALA A 100 -10.79 -2.10 4.54
N ASP A 101 -11.25 -1.90 3.31
CA ASP A 101 -12.13 -2.84 2.61
C ASP A 101 -11.33 -4.00 2.02
N ILE A 102 -10.11 -3.73 1.58
CA ILE A 102 -9.23 -4.70 0.94
C ILE A 102 -7.84 -4.64 1.57
N GLY A 103 -7.29 -5.83 1.89
CA GLY A 103 -5.90 -5.98 2.30
C GLY A 103 -5.05 -6.58 1.18
N PHE A 104 -3.99 -5.89 0.80
CA PHE A 104 -2.99 -6.41 -0.13
C PHE A 104 -1.78 -6.92 0.67
N MET A 105 -1.76 -8.21 0.90
CA MET A 105 -0.80 -8.91 1.77
C MET A 105 -0.60 -10.35 1.32
N GLY A 106 0.36 -11.04 1.91
CA GLY A 106 0.54 -12.47 1.68
C GLY A 106 -0.62 -13.28 2.25
N SER A 107 -0.97 -14.38 1.59
CA SER A 107 -2.07 -15.27 1.99
C SER A 107 -1.84 -15.95 3.35
N GLU A 108 -0.59 -16.01 3.82
CA GLU A 108 -0.24 -16.53 5.14
C GLU A 108 -0.95 -15.79 6.27
N ALA A 109 -1.17 -14.49 6.12
CA ALA A 109 -1.86 -13.69 7.14
C ALA A 109 -3.30 -14.20 7.39
N SER A 110 -4.02 -14.61 6.34
CA SER A 110 -5.36 -15.21 6.48
C SER A 110 -5.31 -16.60 7.15
N ILE A 111 -4.26 -17.37 6.87
CA ILE A 111 -4.05 -18.69 7.47
C ILE A 111 -3.77 -18.55 8.97
N TYR A 112 -2.88 -17.63 9.37
CA TYR A 112 -2.59 -17.37 10.78
C TYR A 112 -3.82 -16.91 11.54
N THR A 113 -4.57 -15.95 11.01
CA THR A 113 -5.79 -15.45 11.64
C THR A 113 -6.82 -16.56 11.84
N TYR A 114 -6.99 -17.42 10.85
CA TYR A 114 -7.86 -18.60 10.97
C TYR A 114 -7.35 -19.59 12.02
N ALA A 115 -6.05 -19.88 12.03
CA ALA A 115 -5.43 -20.83 12.95
C ALA A 115 -5.48 -20.34 14.40
N GLU A 116 -5.47 -19.04 14.64
CA GLU A 116 -5.63 -18.42 15.96
C GLU A 116 -7.09 -18.43 16.46
N GLY A 117 -8.00 -18.96 15.65
CA GLY A 117 -9.40 -19.15 16.03
C GLY A 117 -10.28 -17.92 15.87
N ALA A 118 -9.88 -16.98 15.04
CA ALA A 118 -10.74 -15.85 14.70
C ALA A 118 -12.06 -16.35 14.09
N THR A 119 -13.18 -15.85 14.61
CA THR A 119 -14.52 -16.17 14.10
C THR A 119 -14.86 -15.37 12.85
N ASP A 120 -14.23 -14.21 12.70
CA ASP A 120 -14.26 -13.38 11.50
C ASP A 120 -12.91 -13.49 10.81
N HIS A 121 -12.90 -13.90 9.55
CA HIS A 121 -11.71 -14.12 8.77
C HIS A 121 -11.90 -13.63 7.34
N VAL A 122 -10.80 -13.16 6.75
CA VAL A 122 -10.80 -12.63 5.39
C VAL A 122 -10.83 -13.74 4.35
N VAL A 123 -11.30 -13.41 3.15
CA VAL A 123 -11.32 -14.30 1.99
C VAL A 123 -10.32 -13.79 0.96
N ASN A 124 -9.39 -14.65 0.55
CA ASN A 124 -8.48 -14.33 -0.57
C ASN A 124 -9.26 -14.45 -1.88
N PHE A 125 -9.34 -13.38 -2.66
CA PHE A 125 -10.11 -13.35 -3.91
C PHE A 125 -9.29 -13.06 -5.17
N ALA A 126 -8.08 -12.53 -5.02
CA ALA A 126 -7.19 -12.21 -6.14
C ALA A 126 -5.72 -12.43 -5.77
N GLN A 127 -4.90 -12.71 -6.76
CA GLN A 127 -3.46 -12.85 -6.64
C GLN A 127 -2.77 -11.95 -7.66
N LEU A 128 -2.03 -10.93 -7.19
CA LEU A 128 -1.30 -10.00 -8.03
C LEU A 128 0.11 -10.49 -8.34
N THR A 129 0.75 -11.16 -7.38
CA THR A 129 2.12 -11.65 -7.52
C THR A 129 2.16 -13.16 -7.37
N GLN A 130 2.86 -13.84 -8.28
CA GLN A 130 2.96 -15.31 -8.27
C GLN A 130 4.22 -15.83 -7.59
N ARG A 131 5.25 -15.00 -7.45
CA ARG A 131 6.53 -15.38 -6.87
C ARG A 131 6.99 -14.28 -5.90
N ALA A 132 7.50 -14.71 -4.75
CA ALA A 132 8.23 -13.81 -3.87
C ALA A 132 9.57 -13.47 -4.54
N GLY A 133 9.89 -12.19 -4.62
CA GLY A 133 11.19 -11.73 -5.12
C GLY A 133 12.07 -11.35 -3.95
N ASN A 134 12.33 -12.28 -3.05
CA ASN A 134 13.18 -12.02 -1.90
C ASN A 134 14.61 -12.45 -2.21
N PHE A 135 15.56 -11.71 -1.64
CA PHE A 135 16.98 -11.96 -1.76
C PHE A 135 17.58 -11.99 -0.37
N LEU A 136 18.45 -12.97 -0.12
CA LEU A 136 19.38 -12.90 1.00
C LEU A 136 20.57 -12.07 0.55
N VAL A 137 20.88 -11.03 1.29
CA VAL A 137 21.95 -10.09 0.97
C VAL A 137 23.02 -10.16 2.06
N ALA A 138 24.26 -10.40 1.66
CA ALA A 138 25.42 -10.38 2.53
C ALA A 138 26.16 -9.05 2.46
N ARG A 139 26.89 -8.68 3.53
CA ARG A 139 27.74 -7.47 3.55
C ARG A 139 28.96 -7.60 2.68
N GLU A 140 29.49 -8.80 2.59
CA GLU A 140 30.71 -9.09 1.87
C GLU A 140 30.44 -10.07 0.74
N GLU A 141 31.31 -10.09 -0.25
CA GLU A 141 31.22 -11.03 -1.35
C GLU A 141 31.53 -12.44 -0.85
N MET A 142 30.62 -13.38 -1.11
CA MET A 142 30.72 -14.79 -0.70
C MET A 142 30.52 -15.70 -1.93
N PRO A 143 31.51 -15.85 -2.80
CA PRO A 143 31.34 -16.58 -4.06
C PRO A 143 30.99 -18.07 -3.88
N ASP A 144 31.42 -18.66 -2.76
CA ASP A 144 31.17 -20.06 -2.41
C ASP A 144 30.12 -20.19 -1.30
N PHE A 145 29.18 -19.24 -1.21
CA PHE A 145 28.14 -19.23 -0.16
C PHE A 145 27.36 -20.55 -0.08
N THR A 146 27.21 -21.02 1.12
CA THR A 146 26.34 -22.13 1.52
C THR A 146 25.41 -21.68 2.65
N TRP A 147 24.27 -22.35 2.83
CA TRP A 147 23.36 -21.99 3.92
C TRP A 147 23.99 -22.16 5.31
N GLU A 148 24.97 -23.06 5.45
CA GLU A 148 25.73 -23.26 6.69
C GLU A 148 26.51 -22.00 7.14
N ASP A 149 26.83 -21.11 6.20
CA ASP A 149 27.55 -19.86 6.49
C ASP A 149 26.71 -18.86 7.28
N LEU A 150 25.41 -19.13 7.44
CA LEU A 150 24.54 -18.31 8.28
C LEU A 150 24.62 -18.65 9.77
N LYS A 151 25.22 -19.80 10.15
CA LYS A 151 25.27 -20.23 11.53
C LYS A 151 26.12 -19.28 12.38
N GLY A 152 25.54 -18.85 13.50
CA GLY A 152 26.18 -17.92 14.43
C GLY A 152 26.13 -16.46 14.01
N HIS A 153 25.47 -16.14 12.89
CA HIS A 153 25.32 -14.78 12.38
C HIS A 153 23.97 -14.16 12.73
N LEU A 154 23.91 -12.82 12.68
CA LEU A 154 22.70 -12.04 12.81
C LEU A 154 22.12 -11.74 11.43
N VAL A 155 20.91 -12.19 11.18
CA VAL A 155 20.15 -11.94 9.95
C VAL A 155 18.97 -11.00 10.22
N LEU A 156 18.84 -9.95 9.46
CA LEU A 156 17.61 -9.15 9.43
C LEU A 156 16.58 -9.90 8.57
N GLY A 157 15.81 -10.81 9.20
CA GLY A 157 15.04 -11.85 8.53
C GLY A 157 13.68 -11.40 7.97
N GLY A 158 13.39 -10.11 8.04
CA GLY A 158 12.06 -9.59 7.76
C GLY A 158 11.16 -9.61 9.00
N ARG A 159 9.97 -9.02 8.86
CA ARG A 159 9.03 -8.90 9.98
C ARG A 159 8.38 -10.25 10.29
N LYS A 160 8.27 -10.57 11.59
CA LYS A 160 7.65 -11.81 12.08
C LYS A 160 6.24 -12.01 11.51
N GLY A 161 6.00 -13.19 10.98
CA GLY A 161 4.71 -13.58 10.39
C GLY A 161 4.47 -13.04 8.98
N GLY A 162 5.47 -12.41 8.34
CA GLY A 162 5.44 -12.03 6.94
C GLY A 162 5.96 -13.13 6.01
N MET A 163 5.54 -13.10 4.76
CA MET A 163 5.97 -14.08 3.75
C MET A 163 7.51 -14.20 3.62
N PRO A 164 8.29 -13.09 3.61
CA PRO A 164 9.75 -13.20 3.50
C PRO A 164 10.38 -13.99 4.64
N GLU A 165 9.97 -13.73 5.86
CA GLU A 165 10.48 -14.39 7.05
C GLU A 165 10.09 -15.88 7.06
N MET A 166 8.83 -16.18 6.80
CA MET A 166 8.33 -17.55 6.76
C MET A 166 9.05 -18.39 5.70
N VAL A 167 9.28 -17.84 4.51
CA VAL A 167 10.00 -18.52 3.41
C VAL A 167 11.47 -18.72 3.80
N PHE A 168 12.11 -17.72 4.40
CA PHE A 168 13.48 -17.80 4.87
C PHE A 168 13.66 -18.91 5.91
N GLU A 169 12.83 -18.95 6.94
CA GLU A 169 12.86 -20.03 7.93
C GLU A 169 12.61 -21.42 7.31
N TYR A 170 11.67 -21.49 6.35
CA TYR A 170 11.44 -22.74 5.64
C TYR A 170 12.68 -23.22 4.89
N ILE A 171 13.39 -22.32 4.21
CA ILE A 171 14.62 -22.66 3.49
C ILE A 171 15.72 -23.09 4.45
N LEU A 172 15.89 -22.42 5.59
CA LEU A 172 16.85 -22.82 6.63
C LEU A 172 16.58 -24.28 7.07
N LYS A 173 15.33 -24.57 7.41
CA LYS A 173 14.90 -25.92 7.83
C LYS A 173 15.14 -26.98 6.74
N GLN A 174 14.93 -26.64 5.45
CA GLN A 174 15.20 -27.56 4.33
C GLN A 174 16.72 -27.83 4.16
N ASN A 175 17.57 -26.93 4.61
CA ASN A 175 19.04 -27.08 4.60
C ASN A 175 19.60 -27.60 5.92
N GLY A 176 18.75 -28.07 6.85
CA GLY A 176 19.18 -28.66 8.12
C GLY A 176 19.64 -27.64 9.16
N ILE A 177 19.25 -26.38 9.01
CA ILE A 177 19.55 -25.28 9.91
C ILE A 177 18.32 -24.99 10.77
N ASP A 178 18.51 -24.96 12.06
CA ASP A 178 17.47 -24.59 13.01
C ASP A 178 17.44 -23.06 13.17
N PRO A 179 16.36 -22.39 12.73
CA PRO A 179 16.27 -20.93 12.80
C PRO A 179 16.22 -20.38 14.23
N GLU A 180 15.92 -21.22 15.23
CA GLU A 180 15.83 -20.80 16.63
C GLU A 180 17.17 -20.92 17.38
N THR A 181 18.07 -21.80 16.92
CA THR A 181 19.29 -22.14 17.67
C THR A 181 20.58 -21.95 16.90
N ASP A 182 20.57 -22.03 15.58
CA ASP A 182 21.79 -22.00 14.77
C ASP A 182 22.23 -20.57 14.38
N LEU A 183 21.28 -19.60 14.38
CA LEU A 183 21.55 -18.20 14.03
C LEU A 183 20.63 -17.26 14.81
N GLU A 184 20.89 -15.98 14.76
CA GLU A 184 20.00 -14.95 15.31
C GLU A 184 19.19 -14.30 14.18
N ILE A 185 17.86 -14.34 14.25
CA ILE A 185 16.99 -13.69 13.27
C ILE A 185 16.28 -12.51 13.94
N ASN A 186 16.62 -11.28 13.52
CA ASN A 186 15.90 -10.09 13.96
C ASN A 186 14.64 -9.91 13.11
N GLN A 187 13.50 -10.10 13.73
CA GLN A 187 12.16 -10.02 13.13
C GLN A 187 11.36 -8.78 13.57
N ASN A 188 12.00 -7.84 14.27
CA ASN A 188 11.31 -6.70 14.90
C ASN A 188 11.42 -5.40 14.10
N ILE A 189 12.10 -5.42 12.96
CA ILE A 189 12.26 -4.24 12.11
C ILE A 189 11.04 -4.13 11.20
N ASP A 190 10.45 -2.94 11.15
CA ASP A 190 9.30 -2.67 10.28
C ASP A 190 9.66 -2.88 8.80
N PHE A 191 8.69 -3.39 8.05
CA PHE A 191 8.82 -3.67 6.64
C PHE A 191 9.15 -2.38 5.87
N GLY A 192 10.19 -2.40 5.07
CA GLY A 192 10.72 -1.22 4.37
C GLY A 192 11.83 -0.48 5.14
N SER A 193 12.11 -0.85 6.38
CA SER A 193 13.22 -0.27 7.18
C SER A 193 14.43 -1.18 7.26
N THR A 194 14.34 -2.44 6.84
CA THR A 194 15.43 -3.43 6.91
C THR A 194 16.64 -3.03 6.09
N ALA A 195 16.44 -2.53 4.86
CA ALA A 195 17.51 -2.05 3.99
C ALA A 195 18.30 -0.88 4.63
N ALA A 196 17.60 0.06 5.27
CA ALA A 196 18.22 1.17 5.97
C ALA A 196 19.04 0.67 7.18
N ALA A 197 18.43 -0.18 8.02
CA ALA A 197 19.10 -0.77 9.17
C ALA A 197 20.34 -1.57 8.77
N PHE A 198 20.24 -2.33 7.70
CA PHE A 198 21.40 -3.05 7.14
C PHE A 198 22.48 -2.09 6.65
N SER A 199 22.13 -1.04 5.91
CA SER A 199 23.09 -0.03 5.44
C SER A 199 23.77 0.72 6.58
N GLU A 200 23.10 0.89 7.73
CA GLU A 200 23.65 1.48 8.95
C GLU A 200 24.54 0.52 9.76
N GLY A 201 24.70 -0.71 9.33
CA GLY A 201 25.60 -1.68 9.95
C GLY A 201 24.93 -2.71 10.85
N GLN A 202 23.61 -2.80 10.88
CA GLN A 202 22.90 -3.84 11.63
C GLN A 202 22.88 -5.15 10.85
N GLY A 203 23.09 -6.27 11.54
CA GLY A 203 23.10 -7.61 10.97
C GLY A 203 24.25 -7.90 10.02
N ASP A 204 24.55 -9.14 9.82
CA ASP A 204 25.54 -9.65 8.85
C ASP A 204 24.91 -9.91 7.50
N PHE A 205 23.64 -10.30 7.52
CA PHE A 205 22.79 -10.55 6.36
C PHE A 205 21.44 -9.85 6.53
N THR A 206 20.75 -9.66 5.41
CA THR A 206 19.36 -9.17 5.40
C THR A 206 18.54 -9.89 4.33
N VAL A 207 17.25 -10.07 4.59
CA VAL A 207 16.28 -10.58 3.61
C VAL A 207 15.51 -9.39 3.03
N GLU A 208 15.73 -9.11 1.75
CA GLU A 208 15.19 -7.95 1.08
C GLU A 208 14.36 -8.33 -0.14
N LYS A 209 13.38 -7.49 -0.47
CA LYS A 209 12.55 -7.66 -1.67
C LYS A 209 13.12 -6.99 -2.90
N ASP A 210 13.83 -5.90 -2.72
CA ASP A 210 14.34 -5.06 -3.78
C ASP A 210 15.86 -5.08 -3.80
N ILE A 211 16.46 -5.12 -4.99
CA ILE A 211 17.90 -5.05 -5.20
C ILE A 211 18.40 -3.61 -4.99
N THR A 212 17.93 -2.94 -3.96
CA THR A 212 18.34 -1.56 -3.64
C THR A 212 19.66 -1.48 -2.87
N LEU A 213 20.19 -2.63 -2.44
CA LEU A 213 21.39 -2.72 -1.60
C LEU A 213 22.70 -2.93 -2.41
N HIS A 214 22.81 -2.33 -3.58
CA HIS A 214 24.10 -2.26 -4.26
C HIS A 214 25.08 -1.37 -3.46
N PRO A 215 26.26 -1.87 -3.06
CA PRO A 215 27.11 -2.90 -3.69
C PRO A 215 27.14 -4.27 -2.99
N TYR A 216 26.23 -4.59 -2.12
CA TYR A 216 26.24 -5.87 -1.38
C TYR A 216 25.99 -7.08 -2.28
N THR A 217 26.44 -8.24 -1.86
CA THR A 217 26.25 -9.52 -2.58
C THR A 217 24.86 -10.06 -2.32
N ASN A 218 24.14 -10.44 -3.38
CA ASN A 218 22.77 -10.91 -3.32
C ASN A 218 22.66 -12.40 -3.69
N TYR A 219 21.87 -13.14 -2.91
CA TYR A 219 21.48 -14.51 -3.19
C TYR A 219 19.96 -14.58 -3.29
N HIS A 220 19.47 -15.17 -4.37
CA HIS A 220 18.02 -15.33 -4.56
C HIS A 220 17.48 -16.45 -3.67
N ILE A 221 16.42 -16.20 -2.92
CA ILE A 221 15.74 -17.14 -2.04
C ILE A 221 14.29 -17.39 -2.46
#